data_5ac805bdf36a0f8bea5ababc88497fec
#
_entry.id   5ac805bdf36a0f8bea5ababc88497fec
#
_cell.length_a   1.000
_cell.length_b   1.000
_cell.length_c   1.000
_cell.angle_alpha   90.00
_cell.angle_beta   90.00
_cell.angle_gamma   90.00
#
_symmetry.space_group_name_H-M   'P 1'
#
loop_
_entity.id
_entity.type
_entity.pdbx_description
1 polymer ?
#
loop_
_entity_poly.entity_id
_entity_poly.type
_entity_poly.pdbx_seq_one_letter_code
_entity_poly.pdbx_strand_id
1 'polypeptide(L)'
;YLGSPENGFAEAGTVIDLTNVRAVRFGRGGRDRIVIEKSNSVMRLKIPLGWVSSVHAELRLGSSGFDYDYELRDLGSRNGTHLEREAIDGSQRVRSGQIIEIGRSFWLLRSSASRPDSIEREGLHSANPQLSDVMKRLERIGRSNIPLLFAGETGVGKEHVAREIHKLSGRRGAFIKQNLSALPEDRFNETLFGNRNGEGIFQRAHNGTLFFDELDALTAEQQAKLNTALFNIPQVLEQTTGLPARIVCASHLDLHKLVSKHEFRGDLFSKIAGYQARVPPLRERREDLGRLCRLFLKESGGDKVQLVTRGFRRLLIHSWPFNIRELKQTLSTAVVLSSAGGSITLDMIEEIMNRRQDLPQTPESVEELRRALMRNLTDHRGDVGQVARSMDRGVAEVIRLVERFGLHGESADGRDVEHTMAEID
;
A
#
# COMPACT_ATOMS: atom_id res chain seq x y z
N TYR A 1 -3.42 15.64 8.70
CA TYR A 1 -3.48 16.47 7.48
C TYR A 1 -2.89 15.72 6.30
N LEU A 2 -3.69 15.49 5.27
CA LEU A 2 -3.24 14.79 4.05
C LEU A 2 -2.40 15.69 3.13
N GLY A 3 -2.58 16.97 3.23
CA GLY A 3 -1.88 17.94 2.40
C GLY A 3 -2.80 18.74 1.49
N SER A 4 -2.22 19.61 0.71
CA SER A 4 -2.85 20.32 -0.39
C SER A 4 -1.90 20.34 -1.58
N PRO A 5 -2.37 20.02 -2.78
CA PRO A 5 -1.57 20.17 -4.00
C PRO A 5 -1.15 21.63 -4.25
N GLU A 6 -1.97 22.58 -3.80
CA GLU A 6 -1.75 24.02 -4.00
C GLU A 6 -0.47 24.56 -3.32
N ASN A 7 0.03 23.86 -2.28
CA ASN A 7 1.28 24.18 -1.60
C ASN A 7 2.34 23.07 -1.71
N GLY A 8 2.24 22.22 -2.74
CA GLY A 8 3.18 21.11 -2.95
C GLY A 8 3.21 20.11 -1.80
N PHE A 9 2.07 19.90 -1.13
CA PHE A 9 1.94 19.01 0.03
C PHE A 9 2.85 19.40 1.22
N ALA A 10 3.17 20.65 1.38
CA ALA A 10 3.82 21.14 2.58
C ALA A 10 3.03 20.69 3.82
N GLU A 11 3.74 20.23 4.85
CA GLU A 11 3.17 19.75 6.11
C GLU A 11 2.23 18.51 5.99
N ALA A 12 2.15 17.86 4.82
CA ALA A 12 1.41 16.59 4.68
C ALA A 12 1.96 15.55 5.67
N GLY A 13 1.06 14.81 6.31
CA GLY A 13 1.37 13.86 7.38
C GLY A 13 1.42 14.48 8.78
N THR A 14 1.12 15.79 8.94
CA THR A 14 0.96 16.40 10.25
C THR A 14 -0.22 15.76 10.99
N VAL A 15 0.06 15.25 12.19
CA VAL A 15 -0.94 14.67 13.08
C VAL A 15 -1.35 15.69 14.14
N ILE A 16 -2.65 15.91 14.28
CA ILE A 16 -3.22 16.84 15.26
C ILE A 16 -4.04 16.04 16.27
N ASP A 17 -3.62 16.10 17.52
CA ASP A 17 -4.28 15.43 18.62
C ASP A 17 -5.51 16.24 19.07
N LEU A 18 -6.67 15.60 19.03
CA LEU A 18 -7.95 16.18 19.41
C LEU A 18 -8.40 15.77 20.83
N THR A 19 -7.52 15.19 21.64
CA THR A 19 -7.82 14.84 23.03
C THR A 19 -8.22 16.09 23.82
N ASN A 20 -9.33 16.01 24.54
CA ASN A 20 -9.93 17.11 25.29
C ASN A 20 -10.34 18.33 24.42
N VAL A 21 -10.60 18.10 23.13
CA VAL A 21 -11.16 19.09 22.21
C VAL A 21 -12.64 18.79 22.01
N ARG A 22 -13.50 19.80 22.09
CA ARG A 22 -14.95 19.70 21.79
C ARG A 22 -15.29 20.20 20.40
N ALA A 23 -14.48 21.13 19.87
CA ALA A 23 -14.68 21.64 18.54
C ALA A 23 -13.35 22.03 17.90
N VAL A 24 -13.24 21.78 16.59
CA VAL A 24 -12.14 22.25 15.73
C VAL A 24 -12.71 23.24 14.73
N ARG A 25 -12.19 24.45 14.70
CA ARG A 25 -12.56 25.48 13.74
C ARG A 25 -11.46 25.64 12.70
N PHE A 26 -11.83 25.49 11.45
CA PHE A 26 -10.96 25.68 10.32
C PHE A 26 -11.13 27.05 9.73
N GLY A 27 -10.04 27.74 9.49
CA GLY A 27 -10.05 29.06 8.89
C GLY A 27 -8.74 29.41 8.22
N ARG A 28 -8.77 30.43 7.35
CA ARG A 28 -7.57 30.95 6.70
C ARG A 28 -6.71 31.71 7.73
N GLY A 29 -5.41 31.45 7.70
CA GLY A 29 -4.43 32.15 8.50
C GLY A 29 -3.07 31.47 8.45
N GLY A 30 -2.08 32.08 9.12
CA GLY A 30 -0.70 31.67 8.96
C GLY A 30 -0.09 32.25 7.67
N ARG A 31 1.24 32.26 7.57
CA ARG A 31 1.95 32.69 6.35
C ARG A 31 2.35 31.49 5.51
N ASP A 32 3.10 30.56 6.11
CA ASP A 32 3.73 29.44 5.40
C ASP A 32 3.41 28.07 5.97
N ARG A 33 2.75 28.00 7.13
CA ARG A 33 2.42 26.76 7.85
C ARG A 33 1.07 26.82 8.54
N ILE A 34 0.53 25.64 8.85
CA ILE A 34 -0.66 25.50 9.68
C ILE A 34 -0.33 25.96 11.10
N VAL A 35 -1.14 26.90 11.61
CA VAL A 35 -1.02 27.37 12.99
C VAL A 35 -2.17 26.80 13.82
N ILE A 36 -1.82 26.18 14.94
CA ILE A 36 -2.76 25.56 15.86
C ILE A 36 -2.88 26.44 17.10
N GLU A 37 -4.08 26.96 17.34
CA GLU A 37 -4.41 27.73 18.54
C GLU A 37 -5.43 26.94 19.36
N LYS A 38 -5.11 26.65 20.61
CA LYS A 38 -6.01 25.94 21.53
C LYS A 38 -6.46 26.88 22.64
N SER A 39 -7.76 27.07 22.78
CA SER A 39 -8.37 27.87 23.86
C SER A 39 -9.49 27.05 24.48
N ASN A 40 -9.34 26.69 25.76
CA ASN A 40 -10.24 25.78 26.47
C ASN A 40 -10.40 24.45 25.70
N SER A 41 -11.65 24.12 25.34
CA SER A 41 -12.00 22.92 24.57
C SER A 41 -12.17 23.16 23.06
N VAL A 42 -11.80 24.34 22.56
CA VAL A 42 -11.88 24.70 21.14
C VAL A 42 -10.47 24.84 20.55
N MET A 43 -10.26 24.15 19.44
CA MET A 43 -9.03 24.26 18.65
C MET A 43 -9.31 25.06 17.38
N ARG A 44 -8.44 25.99 17.05
CA ARG A 44 -8.48 26.73 15.77
C ARG A 44 -7.30 26.32 14.91
N LEU A 45 -7.60 25.86 13.71
CA LEU A 45 -6.60 25.53 12.69
C LEU A 45 -6.59 26.63 11.63
N LYS A 46 -5.51 27.41 11.63
CA LYS A 46 -5.29 28.46 10.65
C LYS A 46 -4.46 27.91 9.50
N ILE A 47 -5.08 27.80 8.33
CA ILE A 47 -4.53 27.15 7.14
C ILE A 47 -4.00 28.24 6.20
N PRO A 48 -2.73 28.17 5.73
CA PRO A 48 -2.10 29.19 4.90
C PRO A 48 -2.46 29.04 3.42
N LEU A 49 -3.74 28.87 3.09
CA LEU A 49 -4.23 28.69 1.73
C LEU A 49 -5.28 29.74 1.39
N GLY A 50 -5.11 30.40 0.26
CA GLY A 50 -6.04 31.43 -0.23
C GLY A 50 -7.46 30.90 -0.51
N TRP A 51 -7.59 29.60 -0.73
CA TRP A 51 -8.85 28.90 -0.99
C TRP A 51 -9.66 28.60 0.28
N VAL A 52 -9.09 28.81 1.47
CA VAL A 52 -9.77 28.68 2.76
C VAL A 52 -10.34 30.02 3.18
N SER A 53 -11.62 30.09 3.55
CA SER A 53 -12.25 31.30 4.11
C SER A 53 -11.71 31.62 5.51
N SER A 54 -11.77 32.86 5.95
CA SER A 54 -11.31 33.26 7.29
C SER A 54 -12.02 32.49 8.42
N VAL A 55 -13.30 32.20 8.24
CA VAL A 55 -14.09 31.23 9.00
C VAL A 55 -14.67 30.29 7.96
N HIS A 56 -14.24 29.00 7.96
CA HIS A 56 -14.60 28.08 6.90
C HIS A 56 -15.55 26.97 7.36
N ALA A 57 -15.11 26.18 8.31
CA ALA A 57 -15.87 25.04 8.80
C ALA A 57 -15.62 24.79 10.29
N GLU A 58 -16.53 24.08 10.93
CA GLU A 58 -16.40 23.62 12.31
C GLU A 58 -16.66 22.11 12.37
N LEU A 59 -15.74 21.37 12.98
CA LEU A 59 -15.93 19.98 13.36
C LEU A 59 -16.22 19.92 14.86
N ARG A 60 -17.39 19.46 15.25
CA ARG A 60 -17.79 19.22 16.63
C ARG A 60 -17.53 17.77 16.99
N LEU A 61 -16.97 17.56 18.18
CA LEU A 61 -16.70 16.26 18.73
C LEU A 61 -17.73 15.99 19.82
N GLY A 62 -18.54 14.94 19.67
CA GLY A 62 -19.54 14.53 20.65
C GLY A 62 -18.92 14.09 21.96
N SER A 63 -19.71 14.14 23.03
CA SER A 63 -19.27 13.83 24.39
C SER A 63 -19.27 12.34 24.75
N SER A 64 -19.78 11.46 23.87
CA SER A 64 -20.05 10.05 24.18
C SER A 64 -18.87 9.08 23.96
N GLY A 65 -17.77 9.55 23.40
CA GLY A 65 -16.56 8.70 23.20
C GLY A 65 -16.71 7.54 22.23
N PHE A 66 -17.87 7.39 21.58
CA PHE A 66 -18.11 6.40 20.53
C PHE A 66 -17.80 6.97 19.14
N ASP A 67 -17.36 6.13 18.22
CA ASP A 67 -16.84 6.44 16.88
C ASP A 67 -17.79 7.25 15.94
N TYR A 68 -18.95 7.71 16.39
CA TYR A 68 -20.01 8.22 15.52
C TYR A 68 -20.52 9.64 15.83
N ASP A 69 -19.91 10.32 16.80
CA ASP A 69 -20.40 11.62 17.27
C ASP A 69 -19.58 12.82 16.76
N TYR A 70 -19.12 12.75 15.51
CA TYR A 70 -18.47 13.90 14.89
C TYR A 70 -19.45 14.57 13.93
N GLU A 71 -19.63 15.87 14.07
CA GLU A 71 -20.46 16.68 13.18
C GLU A 71 -19.62 17.75 12.52
N LEU A 72 -19.56 17.74 11.17
CA LEU A 72 -18.90 18.75 10.38
C LEU A 72 -19.93 19.71 9.82
N ARG A 73 -19.67 21.00 9.98
CA ARG A 73 -20.55 22.09 9.51
C ARG A 73 -19.74 23.06 8.65
N ASP A 74 -20.25 23.40 7.48
CA ASP A 74 -19.76 24.55 6.71
C ASP A 74 -20.32 25.85 7.32
N LEU A 75 -19.48 26.87 7.45
CA LEU A 75 -19.84 28.13 8.08
C LEU A 75 -20.03 29.26 7.04
N GLY A 76 -20.53 28.90 5.86
CA GLY A 76 -20.73 29.84 4.75
C GLY A 76 -19.43 30.11 3.99
N SER A 77 -18.65 29.08 3.77
CA SER A 77 -17.37 29.20 3.06
C SER A 77 -17.55 29.51 1.57
N ARG A 78 -16.57 30.22 0.97
CA ARG A 78 -16.62 30.55 -0.46
C ARG A 78 -16.44 29.34 -1.37
N ASN A 79 -15.59 28.42 -0.97
CA ASN A 79 -15.20 27.26 -1.82
C ASN A 79 -15.81 25.94 -1.35
N GLY A 80 -16.68 25.98 -0.35
CA GLY A 80 -17.38 24.82 0.19
C GLY A 80 -16.51 23.89 1.02
N THR A 81 -17.17 23.10 1.84
CA THR A 81 -16.61 21.98 2.58
C THR A 81 -17.16 20.70 1.98
N HIS A 82 -16.32 19.68 1.80
CA HIS A 82 -16.76 18.41 1.21
C HIS A 82 -16.38 17.26 2.16
N LEU A 83 -17.26 16.26 2.21
CA LEU A 83 -17.03 14.99 2.90
C LEU A 83 -17.05 13.85 1.87
N GLU A 84 -15.97 13.09 1.76
CA GLU A 84 -15.81 12.01 0.74
C GLU A 84 -16.20 12.47 -0.68
N ARG A 85 -15.90 13.75 -1.04
CA ARG A 85 -16.16 14.44 -2.32
C ARG A 85 -17.54 15.07 -2.46
N GLU A 86 -18.49 14.77 -1.62
CA GLU A 86 -19.80 15.39 -1.62
C GLU A 86 -19.77 16.71 -0.87
N ALA A 87 -20.30 17.77 -1.48
CA ALA A 87 -20.44 19.06 -0.81
C ALA A 87 -21.45 18.92 0.33
N ILE A 88 -21.09 19.42 1.52
CA ILE A 88 -22.01 19.41 2.65
C ILE A 88 -22.90 20.66 2.59
N ASP A 89 -24.19 20.45 2.82
CA ASP A 89 -25.16 21.52 3.03
C ASP A 89 -25.54 21.56 4.51
N GLY A 90 -25.18 22.68 5.17
CA GLY A 90 -25.37 22.83 6.60
C GLY A 90 -24.41 21.98 7.45
N SER A 91 -24.88 20.88 8.05
CA SER A 91 -24.06 19.97 8.85
C SER A 91 -24.24 18.51 8.48
N GLN A 92 -23.16 17.73 8.61
CA GLN A 92 -23.14 16.30 8.27
C GLN A 92 -22.33 15.52 9.31
N ARG A 93 -22.79 14.30 9.64
CA ARG A 93 -22.04 13.39 10.50
C ARG A 93 -20.79 12.85 9.79
N VAL A 94 -19.68 12.83 10.50
CA VAL A 94 -18.39 12.32 10.02
C VAL A 94 -18.02 11.06 10.77
N ARG A 95 -17.48 10.09 10.07
CA ARG A 95 -16.96 8.84 10.66
C ARG A 95 -15.45 8.79 10.59
N SER A 96 -14.85 8.02 11.48
CA SER A 96 -13.43 7.72 11.42
C SER A 96 -13.05 7.10 10.06
N GLY A 97 -11.95 7.56 9.46
CA GLY A 97 -11.49 7.13 8.15
C GLY A 97 -12.01 7.95 6.98
N GLN A 98 -12.94 8.88 7.20
CA GLN A 98 -13.45 9.75 6.14
C GLN A 98 -12.54 10.95 5.87
N ILE A 99 -12.51 11.36 4.61
CA ILE A 99 -11.73 12.50 4.12
C ILE A 99 -12.61 13.73 4.10
N ILE A 100 -12.13 14.78 4.77
CA ILE A 100 -12.72 16.12 4.78
C ILE A 100 -11.89 17.00 3.86
N GLU A 101 -12.52 17.70 2.93
CA GLU A 101 -11.89 18.73 2.13
C GLU A 101 -12.39 20.11 2.53
N ILE A 102 -11.45 20.99 2.83
CA ILE A 102 -11.69 22.37 3.25
C ILE A 102 -10.89 23.30 2.34
N GLY A 103 -11.54 23.93 1.38
CA GLY A 103 -10.91 24.87 0.46
C GLY A 103 -9.62 24.30 -0.17
N ARG A 104 -9.69 23.17 -0.83
CA ARG A 104 -8.55 22.44 -1.45
C ARG A 104 -7.48 21.91 -0.50
N SER A 105 -7.74 21.88 0.81
CA SER A 105 -6.94 21.18 1.80
C SER A 105 -7.65 19.91 2.25
N PHE A 106 -6.89 18.81 2.39
CA PHE A 106 -7.45 17.51 2.66
C PHE A 106 -7.06 17.02 4.06
N TRP A 107 -8.05 16.52 4.77
CA TRP A 107 -7.95 16.11 6.17
C TRP A 107 -8.55 14.73 6.33
N LEU A 108 -7.92 13.87 7.08
CA LEU A 108 -8.45 12.56 7.45
C LEU A 108 -8.76 12.57 8.95
N LEU A 109 -9.99 12.29 9.30
CA LEU A 109 -10.36 12.06 10.69
C LEU A 109 -10.08 10.61 11.07
N ARG A 110 -9.36 10.39 12.17
CA ARG A 110 -9.09 9.06 12.71
C ARG A 110 -9.45 9.00 14.17
N SER A 111 -10.21 7.98 14.55
CA SER A 111 -10.31 7.51 15.93
C SER A 111 -9.22 6.45 16.13
N SER A 112 -8.41 6.59 17.17
CA SER A 112 -7.34 5.65 17.48
C SER A 112 -7.22 5.52 18.99
N ALA A 113 -7.03 4.29 19.47
CA ALA A 113 -6.79 4.02 20.89
C ALA A 113 -5.42 4.53 21.38
N SER A 114 -4.47 4.72 20.45
CA SER A 114 -3.14 5.25 20.74
C SER A 114 -2.85 6.48 19.90
N ARG A 115 -2.13 7.45 20.47
CA ARG A 115 -1.60 8.58 19.71
C ARG A 115 -0.62 8.06 18.69
N PRO A 116 -0.85 8.27 17.39
CA PRO A 116 0.14 7.87 16.39
C PRO A 116 1.37 8.77 16.49
N ASP A 117 2.54 8.15 16.69
CA ASP A 117 3.78 8.84 16.43
C ASP A 117 4.04 8.77 14.93
N SER A 118 4.29 9.93 14.30
CA SER A 118 4.70 9.93 12.90
C SER A 118 6.05 9.22 12.78
N ILE A 119 6.11 8.23 11.89
CA ILE A 119 7.37 7.58 11.52
C ILE A 119 8.05 8.49 10.49
N GLU A 120 9.22 9.00 10.85
CA GLU A 120 10.08 9.78 9.95
C GLU A 120 11.46 9.13 9.90
N ARG A 121 11.59 8.12 9.05
CA ARG A 121 12.84 7.38 8.86
C ARG A 121 13.17 7.31 7.39
N GLU A 122 14.45 7.24 7.07
CA GLU A 122 14.92 7.12 5.69
C GLU A 122 14.24 5.94 4.98
N GLY A 123 13.46 6.22 3.94
CA GLY A 123 12.71 5.21 3.17
C GLY A 123 11.44 4.68 3.83
N LEU A 124 11.11 5.11 5.06
CA LEU A 124 9.87 4.73 5.73
C LEU A 124 9.24 5.94 6.43
N HIS A 125 8.24 6.52 5.77
CA HIS A 125 7.49 7.65 6.29
C HIS A 125 6.02 7.28 6.43
N SER A 126 5.46 7.42 7.63
CA SER A 126 4.05 7.12 7.85
C SER A 126 3.48 7.91 9.02
N ALA A 127 2.22 8.30 8.90
CA ALA A 127 1.38 8.81 9.97
C ALA A 127 0.29 7.80 10.38
N ASN A 128 0.36 6.57 9.85
CA ASN A 128 -0.62 5.52 10.13
C ASN A 128 -0.42 4.92 11.52
N PRO A 129 -1.46 4.90 12.39
CA PRO A 129 -1.35 4.38 13.74
C PRO A 129 -0.97 2.90 13.80
N GLN A 130 -1.53 2.07 12.90
CA GLN A 130 -1.26 0.63 12.87
C GLN A 130 0.19 0.36 12.53
N LEU A 131 0.74 1.05 11.52
CA LEU A 131 2.15 0.90 11.15
C LEU A 131 3.07 1.44 12.24
N SER A 132 2.68 2.55 12.91
CA SER A 132 3.41 3.07 14.07
C SER A 132 3.49 2.05 15.21
N ASP A 133 2.39 1.39 15.54
CA ASP A 133 2.35 0.37 16.59
C ASP A 133 3.18 -0.88 16.20
N VAL A 134 3.12 -1.29 14.93
CA VAL A 134 4.00 -2.34 14.39
C VAL A 134 5.46 -1.96 14.57
N MET A 135 5.85 -0.74 14.19
CA MET A 135 7.24 -0.28 14.33
C MET A 135 7.71 -0.21 15.77
N LYS A 136 6.88 0.27 16.70
CA LYS A 136 7.21 0.28 18.15
C LYS A 136 7.49 -1.12 18.68
N ARG A 137 6.70 -2.12 18.27
CA ARG A 137 6.92 -3.53 18.65
C ARG A 137 8.20 -4.06 18.03
N LEU A 138 8.43 -3.79 16.75
CA LEU A 138 9.62 -4.20 16.02
C LEU A 138 10.91 -3.56 16.59
N GLU A 139 10.86 -2.34 17.10
CA GLU A 139 11.99 -1.69 17.80
C GLU A 139 12.42 -2.49 19.05
N ARG A 140 11.43 -2.96 19.85
CA ARG A 140 11.72 -3.78 21.03
C ARG A 140 12.36 -5.12 20.67
N ILE A 141 11.89 -5.72 19.56
CA ILE A 141 12.40 -7.00 19.06
C ILE A 141 13.68 -6.80 18.24
N GLY A 142 13.97 -5.58 17.80
CA GLY A 142 15.03 -5.25 16.85
C GLY A 142 16.40 -5.79 17.23
N ARG A 143 16.73 -5.79 18.50
CA ARG A 143 18.02 -6.28 19.03
C ARG A 143 18.09 -7.79 19.26
N SER A 144 16.97 -8.51 19.15
CA SER A 144 16.93 -9.96 19.32
C SER A 144 17.25 -10.70 18.03
N ASN A 145 17.44 -12.02 18.13
CA ASN A 145 17.62 -12.91 16.98
C ASN A 145 16.31 -13.56 16.53
N ILE A 146 15.16 -13.14 17.07
CA ILE A 146 13.86 -13.70 16.73
C ILE A 146 13.62 -13.50 15.23
N PRO A 147 13.33 -14.57 14.47
CA PRO A 147 12.95 -14.47 13.08
C PRO A 147 11.68 -13.63 12.91
N LEU A 148 11.63 -12.84 11.87
CA LEU A 148 10.48 -11.97 11.56
C LEU A 148 9.80 -12.42 10.29
N LEU A 149 8.48 -12.46 10.31
CA LEU A 149 7.66 -12.68 9.12
C LEU A 149 6.76 -11.46 8.86
N PHE A 150 6.99 -10.79 7.74
CA PHE A 150 6.14 -9.69 7.29
C PHE A 150 5.07 -10.20 6.32
N ALA A 151 3.82 -10.07 6.71
CA ALA A 151 2.67 -10.30 5.85
C ALA A 151 2.14 -8.97 5.29
N GLY A 152 1.76 -8.96 4.02
CA GLY A 152 1.16 -7.77 3.39
C GLY A 152 1.26 -7.83 1.88
N GLU A 153 0.39 -7.11 1.21
CA GLU A 153 0.29 -7.07 -0.24
C GLU A 153 1.59 -6.66 -0.94
N THR A 154 1.66 -6.96 -2.24
CA THR A 154 2.77 -6.51 -3.07
C THR A 154 2.85 -4.98 -3.10
N GLY A 155 4.07 -4.44 -3.00
CA GLY A 155 4.30 -2.99 -3.07
C GLY A 155 3.95 -2.18 -1.82
N VAL A 156 3.60 -2.81 -0.68
CA VAL A 156 3.29 -2.10 0.58
C VAL A 156 4.52 -1.55 1.29
N GLY A 157 5.74 -1.97 0.92
CA GLY A 157 6.99 -1.52 1.54
C GLY A 157 7.57 -2.45 2.59
N LYS A 158 7.29 -3.77 2.54
CA LYS A 158 7.87 -4.77 3.47
C LYS A 158 9.41 -4.69 3.55
N GLU A 159 10.08 -4.48 2.41
CA GLU A 159 11.53 -4.32 2.37
C GLU A 159 12.01 -3.09 3.14
N HIS A 160 11.32 -1.95 3.04
CA HIS A 160 11.67 -0.75 3.79
C HIS A 160 11.58 -0.97 5.30
N VAL A 161 10.52 -1.67 5.75
CA VAL A 161 10.37 -2.07 7.15
C VAL A 161 11.53 -2.97 7.57
N ALA A 162 11.91 -3.97 6.75
CA ALA A 162 13.03 -4.87 7.03
C ALA A 162 14.37 -4.12 7.14
N ARG A 163 14.64 -3.16 6.26
CA ARG A 163 15.85 -2.32 6.31
C ARG A 163 15.90 -1.47 7.57
N GLU A 164 14.77 -0.91 7.99
CA GLU A 164 14.71 -0.15 9.24
C GLU A 164 14.99 -1.04 10.46
N ILE A 165 14.46 -2.26 10.48
CA ILE A 165 14.76 -3.22 11.55
C ILE A 165 16.23 -3.61 11.56
N HIS A 166 16.86 -3.76 10.40
CA HIS A 166 18.29 -4.00 10.32
C HIS A 166 19.10 -2.84 10.96
N LYS A 167 18.78 -1.58 10.62
CA LYS A 167 19.39 -0.39 11.25
C LYS A 167 19.20 -0.38 12.77
N LEU A 168 17.97 -0.64 13.25
CA LEU A 168 17.61 -0.66 14.66
C LEU A 168 18.27 -1.82 15.43
N SER A 169 18.62 -2.90 14.76
CA SER A 169 19.25 -4.08 15.37
C SER A 169 20.67 -3.81 15.88
N GLY A 170 21.32 -2.77 15.37
CA GLY A 170 22.73 -2.48 15.67
C GLY A 170 23.71 -3.49 15.05
N ARG A 171 23.23 -4.36 14.17
CA ARG A 171 24.09 -5.34 13.48
C ARG A 171 25.01 -4.66 12.49
N ARG A 172 26.29 -5.04 12.48
CA ARG A 172 27.32 -4.43 11.64
C ARG A 172 27.52 -5.12 10.29
N GLY A 173 26.99 -6.34 10.13
CA GLY A 173 27.03 -7.10 8.88
C GLY A 173 26.05 -6.55 7.84
N ALA A 174 26.11 -7.08 6.63
CA ALA A 174 25.32 -6.60 5.51
C ALA A 174 23.82 -6.92 5.65
N PHE A 175 22.97 -6.08 5.04
CA PHE A 175 21.59 -6.41 4.73
C PHE A 175 21.55 -7.06 3.35
N ILE A 176 21.33 -8.37 3.32
CA ILE A 176 21.25 -9.14 2.07
C ILE A 176 19.78 -9.41 1.75
N LYS A 177 19.32 -8.96 0.59
CA LYS A 177 17.99 -9.26 0.07
C LYS A 177 18.09 -10.40 -0.93
N GLN A 178 17.23 -11.40 -0.78
CA GLN A 178 17.01 -12.46 -1.75
C GLN A 178 15.53 -12.57 -2.09
N ASN A 179 15.17 -12.30 -3.34
CA ASN A 179 13.85 -12.67 -3.86
C ASN A 179 13.88 -14.16 -4.22
N LEU A 180 12.98 -14.91 -3.61
CA LEU A 180 12.93 -16.38 -3.76
C LEU A 180 12.22 -16.80 -5.04
N SER A 181 11.25 -16.02 -5.54
CA SER A 181 10.56 -16.32 -6.82
C SER A 181 11.49 -16.21 -8.05
N ALA A 182 12.54 -15.40 -7.93
CA ALA A 182 13.51 -15.20 -9.00
C ALA A 182 14.66 -16.23 -8.97
N LEU A 183 14.63 -17.19 -8.03
CA LEU A 183 15.75 -18.11 -7.82
C LEU A 183 15.47 -19.45 -8.48
N PRO A 184 16.22 -19.81 -9.56
CA PRO A 184 16.10 -21.09 -10.23
C PRO A 184 16.41 -22.24 -9.27
N GLU A 185 15.74 -23.37 -9.45
CA GLU A 185 15.83 -24.54 -8.56
C GLU A 185 17.22 -25.16 -8.55
N ASP A 186 17.87 -25.22 -9.70
CA ASP A 186 19.23 -25.72 -9.88
C ASP A 186 20.30 -24.87 -9.16
N ARG A 187 20.07 -23.56 -9.03
CA ARG A 187 20.97 -22.63 -8.35
C ARG A 187 20.61 -22.36 -6.90
N PHE A 188 19.51 -22.95 -6.39
CA PHE A 188 19.00 -22.63 -5.08
C PHE A 188 20.03 -22.92 -3.95
N ASN A 189 20.61 -24.11 -3.95
CA ASN A 189 21.62 -24.51 -2.97
C ASN A 189 22.90 -23.68 -3.08
N GLU A 190 23.38 -23.47 -4.29
CA GLU A 190 24.58 -22.66 -4.54
C GLU A 190 24.38 -21.22 -4.06
N THR A 191 23.23 -20.63 -4.31
CA THR A 191 22.93 -19.27 -3.85
C THR A 191 22.87 -19.21 -2.32
N LEU A 192 22.26 -20.20 -1.66
CA LEU A 192 22.13 -20.20 -0.21
C LEU A 192 23.48 -20.44 0.50
N PHE A 193 24.22 -21.48 0.07
CA PHE A 193 25.40 -21.99 0.79
C PHE A 193 26.72 -21.63 0.12
N GLY A 194 26.71 -21.16 -1.11
CA GLY A 194 27.91 -20.99 -1.91
C GLY A 194 28.42 -22.28 -2.54
N ASN A 195 29.54 -22.16 -3.21
CA ASN A 195 30.27 -23.26 -3.82
C ASN A 195 31.78 -23.02 -3.70
N ARG A 196 32.61 -23.84 -4.38
CA ARG A 196 34.07 -23.70 -4.40
C ARG A 196 34.55 -22.33 -4.93
N ASN A 197 33.71 -21.61 -5.68
CA ASN A 197 34.04 -20.36 -6.36
C ASN A 197 33.49 -19.11 -5.67
N GLY A 198 32.64 -19.26 -4.62
CA GLY A 198 32.09 -18.10 -3.94
C GLY A 198 31.21 -18.43 -2.72
N GLU A 199 31.09 -17.43 -1.86
CA GLU A 199 30.28 -17.51 -0.65
C GLU A 199 28.78 -17.40 -0.94
N GLY A 200 27.98 -18.21 -0.26
CA GLY A 200 26.53 -18.11 -0.28
C GLY A 200 25.99 -16.93 0.53
N ILE A 201 24.69 -16.71 0.41
CA ILE A 201 24.05 -15.56 1.07
C ILE A 201 24.05 -15.69 2.60
N PHE A 202 24.09 -16.90 3.16
CA PHE A 202 24.20 -17.12 4.62
C PHE A 202 25.54 -16.64 5.17
N GLN A 203 26.65 -16.93 4.48
CA GLN A 203 27.98 -16.44 4.86
C GLN A 203 28.08 -14.92 4.68
N ARG A 204 27.63 -14.41 3.54
CA ARG A 204 27.65 -12.96 3.23
C ARG A 204 26.79 -12.13 4.18
N ALA A 205 25.72 -12.71 4.74
CA ALA A 205 24.85 -12.03 5.70
C ALA A 205 25.32 -12.16 7.16
N HIS A 206 26.48 -12.79 7.39
CA HIS A 206 27.01 -12.97 8.74
C HIS A 206 27.09 -11.66 9.54
N ASN A 207 26.73 -11.66 10.82
CA ASN A 207 26.57 -10.45 11.65
C ASN A 207 25.56 -9.41 11.11
N GLY A 208 24.82 -9.74 10.06
CA GLY A 208 23.88 -8.88 9.37
C GLY A 208 22.45 -9.38 9.42
N THR A 209 21.72 -9.11 8.36
CA THR A 209 20.32 -9.52 8.19
C THR A 209 20.12 -10.11 6.80
N LEU A 210 19.49 -11.26 6.74
CA LEU A 210 19.07 -11.91 5.51
C LEU A 210 17.56 -11.73 5.36
N PHE A 211 17.16 -11.03 4.30
CA PHE A 211 15.78 -10.76 3.97
C PHE A 211 15.33 -11.63 2.80
N PHE A 212 14.44 -12.58 3.07
CA PHE A 212 13.80 -13.41 2.07
C PHE A 212 12.47 -12.80 1.65
N ASP A 213 12.35 -12.41 0.39
CA ASP A 213 11.12 -11.88 -0.20
C ASP A 213 10.40 -12.95 -1.02
N GLU A 214 9.07 -12.85 -1.10
CA GLU A 214 8.19 -13.75 -1.84
C GLU A 214 8.31 -15.22 -1.42
N LEU A 215 8.23 -15.47 -0.11
CA LEU A 215 8.39 -16.81 0.49
C LEU A 215 7.31 -17.80 0.03
N ASP A 216 6.14 -17.30 -0.27
CA ASP A 216 4.99 -18.04 -0.79
C ASP A 216 5.19 -18.58 -2.22
N ALA A 217 6.21 -18.11 -2.93
CA ALA A 217 6.56 -18.60 -4.28
C ALA A 217 7.43 -19.86 -4.27
N LEU A 218 7.89 -20.33 -3.10
CA LEU A 218 8.76 -21.52 -3.01
C LEU A 218 8.03 -22.80 -3.38
N THR A 219 8.67 -23.63 -4.23
CA THR A 219 8.23 -25.00 -4.49
C THR A 219 8.39 -25.87 -3.23
N ALA A 220 7.73 -27.01 -3.16
CA ALA A 220 7.84 -27.94 -2.03
C ALA A 220 9.29 -28.38 -1.79
N GLU A 221 10.07 -28.58 -2.87
CA GLU A 221 11.48 -28.94 -2.79
C GLU A 221 12.33 -27.79 -2.24
N GLN A 222 12.11 -26.55 -2.73
CA GLN A 222 12.79 -25.38 -2.21
C GLN A 222 12.46 -25.09 -0.75
N GLN A 223 11.21 -25.32 -0.32
CA GLN A 223 10.81 -25.24 1.09
C GLN A 223 11.58 -26.23 1.95
N ALA A 224 11.74 -27.49 1.49
CA ALA A 224 12.51 -28.50 2.20
C ALA A 224 13.99 -28.12 2.29
N LYS A 225 14.60 -27.63 1.20
CA LYS A 225 15.98 -27.14 1.16
C LYS A 225 16.20 -25.97 2.12
N LEU A 226 15.29 -24.97 2.10
CA LEU A 226 15.37 -23.82 2.99
C LEU A 226 15.19 -24.22 4.46
N ASN A 227 14.25 -25.15 4.75
CA ASN A 227 14.05 -25.66 6.10
C ASN A 227 15.31 -26.35 6.65
N THR A 228 16.00 -27.15 5.83
CA THR A 228 17.29 -27.78 6.18
C THR A 228 18.39 -26.73 6.37
N ALA A 229 18.44 -25.72 5.49
CA ALA A 229 19.37 -24.61 5.59
C ALA A 229 19.26 -23.87 6.94
N LEU A 230 18.03 -23.50 7.31
CA LEU A 230 17.77 -22.82 8.58
C LEU A 230 18.05 -23.68 9.82
N PHE A 231 17.99 -25.01 9.68
CA PHE A 231 18.37 -25.92 10.75
C PHE A 231 19.89 -25.98 10.95
N ASN A 232 20.66 -25.96 9.86
CA ASN A 232 22.11 -26.14 9.89
C ASN A 232 22.88 -24.81 10.07
N ILE A 233 22.24 -23.67 10.13
CA ILE A 233 22.89 -22.36 10.35
C ILE A 233 23.88 -22.40 11.55
N PRO A 234 23.53 -22.94 12.73
CA PRO A 234 24.48 -23.03 13.83
C PRO A 234 25.75 -23.82 13.49
N GLN A 235 25.62 -24.93 12.79
CA GLN A 235 26.72 -25.82 12.43
C GLN A 235 27.65 -25.24 11.35
N VAL A 236 27.06 -24.52 10.36
CA VAL A 236 27.84 -23.86 9.30
C VAL A 236 28.64 -22.68 9.85
N LEU A 237 28.17 -22.06 10.93
CA LEU A 237 28.78 -20.88 11.55
C LEU A 237 29.65 -21.18 12.79
N GLU A 238 29.73 -22.43 13.26
CA GLU A 238 30.58 -22.83 14.39
C GLU A 238 32.06 -22.49 14.17
N GLN A 239 32.50 -22.32 12.93
CA GLN A 239 33.87 -21.91 12.57
C GLN A 239 34.05 -20.40 12.45
N THR A 240 33.00 -19.59 12.59
CA THR A 240 33.06 -18.13 12.46
C THR A 240 32.74 -17.45 13.79
N THR A 241 33.59 -16.52 14.19
CA THR A 241 33.35 -15.66 15.38
C THR A 241 32.29 -14.62 15.04
N GLY A 242 31.16 -14.63 15.76
CA GLY A 242 30.12 -13.59 15.61
C GLY A 242 28.68 -14.12 15.68
N LEU A 243 27.73 -13.25 15.40
CA LEU A 243 26.30 -13.58 15.46
C LEU A 243 25.80 -14.15 14.10
N PRO A 244 24.97 -15.20 14.12
CA PRO A 244 24.35 -15.65 12.88
C PRO A 244 23.50 -14.54 12.25
N ALA A 245 23.31 -14.62 10.92
CA ALA A 245 22.42 -13.70 10.21
C ALA A 245 21.02 -13.71 10.82
N ARG A 246 20.45 -12.52 11.03
CA ARG A 246 19.06 -12.41 11.42
C ARG A 246 18.18 -12.75 10.20
N ILE A 247 17.22 -13.63 10.38
CA ILE A 247 16.28 -14.02 9.33
C ILE A 247 15.05 -13.09 9.40
N VAL A 248 14.75 -12.47 8.28
CA VAL A 248 13.54 -11.68 8.05
C VAL A 248 12.89 -12.18 6.77
N CYS A 249 11.63 -12.56 6.83
CA CYS A 249 10.89 -13.12 5.71
C CYS A 249 9.71 -12.21 5.34
N ALA A 250 9.33 -12.24 4.07
CA ALA A 250 8.14 -11.56 3.59
C ALA A 250 7.32 -12.48 2.69
N SER A 251 6.00 -12.38 2.85
CA SER A 251 5.01 -13.06 2.02
C SER A 251 3.90 -12.09 1.64
N HIS A 252 3.31 -12.23 0.48
CA HIS A 252 2.10 -11.52 0.12
C HIS A 252 0.84 -12.35 0.39
N LEU A 253 0.97 -13.66 0.52
CA LEU A 253 -0.10 -14.57 0.90
C LEU A 253 -0.10 -14.84 2.42
N ASP A 254 -1.24 -15.29 2.90
CA ASP A 254 -1.38 -15.73 4.28
C ASP A 254 -0.78 -17.15 4.43
N LEU A 255 0.44 -17.24 4.95
CA LEU A 255 1.13 -18.51 5.12
C LEU A 255 0.40 -19.48 6.08
N HIS A 256 -0.39 -18.99 7.04
CA HIS A 256 -1.22 -19.88 7.87
C HIS A 256 -2.24 -20.66 7.02
N LYS A 257 -2.86 -19.95 6.05
CA LYS A 257 -3.80 -20.60 5.13
C LYS A 257 -3.09 -21.60 4.21
N LEU A 258 -1.88 -21.29 3.76
CA LEU A 258 -1.10 -22.21 2.94
C LEU A 258 -0.67 -23.46 3.73
N VAL A 259 -0.30 -23.29 5.01
CA VAL A 259 0.00 -24.44 5.90
C VAL A 259 -1.25 -25.32 6.09
N SER A 260 -2.41 -24.72 6.34
CA SER A 260 -3.67 -25.49 6.50
C SER A 260 -4.11 -26.23 5.25
N LYS A 261 -3.70 -25.75 4.06
CA LYS A 261 -3.95 -26.42 2.76
C LYS A 261 -2.83 -27.39 2.35
N HIS A 262 -1.81 -27.57 3.18
CA HIS A 262 -0.60 -28.35 2.87
C HIS A 262 0.22 -27.81 1.66
N GLU A 263 0.02 -26.56 1.28
CA GLU A 263 0.78 -25.86 0.23
C GLU A 263 2.08 -25.24 0.77
N PHE A 264 2.19 -25.08 2.09
CA PHE A 264 3.40 -24.63 2.78
C PHE A 264 3.72 -25.54 3.98
N ARG A 265 4.99 -25.82 4.18
CA ARG A 265 5.47 -26.72 5.25
C ARG A 265 5.32 -26.08 6.62
N GLY A 266 4.64 -26.75 7.55
CA GLY A 266 4.44 -26.28 8.91
C GLY A 266 5.74 -26.19 9.73
N ASP A 267 6.71 -27.09 9.46
CA ASP A 267 8.01 -27.08 10.12
C ASP A 267 8.88 -25.87 9.71
N LEU A 268 8.85 -25.50 8.43
CA LEU A 268 9.49 -24.28 7.95
C LEU A 268 8.79 -23.04 8.54
N PHE A 269 7.45 -23.02 8.49
CA PHE A 269 6.67 -21.92 9.03
C PHE A 269 7.01 -21.63 10.51
N SER A 270 7.09 -22.68 11.36
CA SER A 270 7.41 -22.54 12.78
C SER A 270 8.79 -21.90 13.03
N LYS A 271 9.75 -22.10 12.14
CA LYS A 271 11.10 -21.54 12.24
C LYS A 271 11.19 -20.06 11.86
N ILE A 272 10.37 -19.63 10.87
CA ILE A 272 10.45 -18.27 10.32
C ILE A 272 9.45 -17.31 10.97
N ALA A 273 8.40 -17.81 11.59
CA ALA A 273 7.30 -17.05 12.15
C ALA A 273 7.47 -16.74 13.66
N GLY A 274 8.70 -16.49 14.10
CA GLY A 274 8.99 -16.16 15.49
C GLY A 274 8.25 -14.91 15.96
N TYR A 275 8.17 -13.88 15.13
CA TYR A 275 7.27 -12.75 15.31
C TYR A 275 6.66 -12.36 13.95
N GLN A 276 5.35 -12.22 13.93
CA GLN A 276 4.63 -11.86 12.71
C GLN A 276 4.14 -10.41 12.79
N ALA A 277 4.31 -9.68 11.69
CA ALA A 277 3.83 -8.31 11.57
C ALA A 277 3.14 -8.10 10.22
N ARG A 278 1.95 -7.52 10.25
CA ARG A 278 1.23 -7.12 9.05
C ARG A 278 1.60 -5.69 8.68
N VAL A 279 2.02 -5.48 7.43
CA VAL A 279 2.20 -4.15 6.84
C VAL A 279 0.91 -3.77 6.12
N PRO A 280 0.20 -2.70 6.56
CA PRO A 280 -1.10 -2.37 5.99
C PRO A 280 -0.97 -1.89 4.54
N PRO A 281 -1.97 -2.20 3.68
CA PRO A 281 -2.02 -1.68 2.31
C PRO A 281 -2.29 -0.17 2.29
N LEU A 282 -1.95 0.49 1.16
CA LEU A 282 -2.01 1.94 1.03
C LEU A 282 -3.43 2.50 1.24
N ARG A 283 -4.47 1.76 0.83
CA ARG A 283 -5.88 2.13 1.07
C ARG A 283 -6.27 2.18 2.55
N GLU A 284 -5.57 1.46 3.43
CA GLU A 284 -5.76 1.50 4.89
C GLU A 284 -4.92 2.58 5.58
N ARG A 285 -3.99 3.23 4.84
CA ARG A 285 -3.13 4.31 5.33
C ARG A 285 -3.16 5.54 4.41
N ARG A 286 -4.35 6.00 4.08
CA ARG A 286 -4.56 7.18 3.21
C ARG A 286 -3.88 8.45 3.75
N GLU A 287 -3.63 8.51 5.06
CA GLU A 287 -2.85 9.57 5.71
C GLU A 287 -1.45 9.75 5.16
N ASP A 288 -0.88 8.72 4.56
CA ASP A 288 0.46 8.77 3.99
C ASP A 288 0.48 9.32 2.56
N LEU A 289 -0.67 9.34 1.86
CA LEU A 289 -0.73 9.68 0.44
C LEU A 289 -0.13 11.04 0.10
N GLY A 290 -0.47 12.09 0.84
CA GLY A 290 0.07 13.43 0.56
C GLY A 290 1.59 13.49 0.72
N ARG A 291 2.12 12.85 1.77
CA ARG A 291 3.56 12.76 2.03
C ARG A 291 4.28 11.93 0.95
N LEU A 292 3.68 10.80 0.55
CA LEU A 292 4.21 9.97 -0.53
C LEU A 292 4.16 10.69 -1.87
N CYS A 293 3.09 11.44 -2.16
CA CYS A 293 3.03 12.28 -3.36
C CYS A 293 4.17 13.29 -3.39
N ARG A 294 4.39 14.01 -2.30
CA ARG A 294 5.52 14.96 -2.20
C ARG A 294 6.87 14.28 -2.44
N LEU A 295 7.08 13.13 -1.80
CA LEU A 295 8.33 12.37 -1.94
C LEU A 295 8.57 11.95 -3.39
N PHE A 296 7.57 11.32 -4.02
CA PHE A 296 7.74 10.76 -5.36
C PHE A 296 7.77 11.82 -6.46
N LEU A 297 7.05 12.92 -6.31
CA LEU A 297 7.18 14.07 -7.21
C LEU A 297 8.61 14.61 -7.16
N LYS A 298 9.17 14.79 -5.96
CA LYS A 298 10.55 15.25 -5.78
C LYS A 298 11.58 14.26 -6.36
N GLU A 299 11.46 12.97 -6.04
CA GLU A 299 12.36 11.93 -6.58
C GLU A 299 12.32 11.83 -8.11
N SER A 300 11.19 12.15 -8.73
CA SER A 300 11.03 12.15 -10.19
C SER A 300 11.45 13.46 -10.88
N GLY A 301 12.08 14.38 -10.16
CA GLY A 301 12.47 15.70 -10.69
C GLY A 301 11.31 16.65 -10.89
N GLY A 302 10.16 16.36 -10.28
CA GLY A 302 8.92 17.14 -10.38
C GLY A 302 8.80 18.27 -9.36
N ASP A 303 9.90 18.82 -8.83
CA ASP A 303 9.86 19.92 -7.82
C ASP A 303 9.07 21.14 -8.28
N LYS A 304 9.00 21.36 -9.60
CA LYS A 304 8.27 22.48 -10.23
C LYS A 304 6.93 22.07 -10.84
N VAL A 305 6.61 20.77 -10.79
CA VAL A 305 5.37 20.24 -11.37
C VAL A 305 4.27 20.27 -10.32
N GLN A 306 3.14 20.84 -10.67
CA GLN A 306 2.00 20.95 -9.76
C GLN A 306 0.96 19.86 -10.06
N LEU A 307 0.62 19.06 -9.08
CA LEU A 307 -0.52 18.15 -9.16
C LEU A 307 -1.81 18.96 -8.95
N VAL A 308 -2.74 18.90 -9.91
CA VAL A 308 -4.02 19.59 -9.75
C VAL A 308 -4.89 18.95 -8.66
N THR A 309 -5.71 19.75 -7.97
CA THR A 309 -6.58 19.28 -6.87
C THR A 309 -7.50 18.12 -7.29
N ARG A 310 -8.07 18.15 -8.51
CA ARG A 310 -8.91 17.06 -9.05
C ARG A 310 -8.12 15.77 -9.21
N GLY A 311 -6.87 15.85 -9.68
CA GLY A 311 -5.95 14.71 -9.77
C GLY A 311 -5.69 14.10 -8.39
N PHE A 312 -5.41 14.92 -7.37
CA PHE A 312 -5.19 14.41 -6.02
C PHE A 312 -6.44 13.74 -5.42
N ARG A 313 -7.64 14.31 -5.65
CA ARG A 313 -8.91 13.64 -5.25
C ARG A 313 -9.02 12.25 -5.86
N ARG A 314 -8.60 12.08 -7.14
CA ARG A 314 -8.61 10.77 -7.80
C ARG A 314 -7.64 9.79 -7.14
N LEU A 315 -6.44 10.25 -6.74
CA LEU A 315 -5.47 9.42 -6.02
C LEU A 315 -5.98 8.99 -4.64
N LEU A 316 -6.69 9.86 -3.91
CA LEU A 316 -7.22 9.59 -2.57
C LEU A 316 -8.28 8.46 -2.52
N ILE A 317 -9.01 8.25 -3.61
CA ILE A 317 -10.10 7.25 -3.69
C ILE A 317 -9.69 5.95 -4.38
N HIS A 318 -8.50 5.92 -4.99
CA HIS A 318 -8.02 4.73 -5.68
C HIS A 318 -7.69 3.61 -4.68
N SER A 319 -7.98 2.37 -5.06
CA SER A 319 -7.77 1.19 -4.22
C SER A 319 -6.30 0.80 -4.05
N TRP A 320 -5.45 1.21 -5.00
CA TRP A 320 -4.01 0.94 -5.05
C TRP A 320 -3.68 -0.55 -4.95
N PRO A 321 -4.08 -1.38 -5.91
CA PRO A 321 -3.83 -2.83 -5.89
C PRO A 321 -2.35 -3.20 -5.77
N PHE A 322 -1.44 -2.39 -6.32
CA PHE A 322 0.01 -2.55 -6.15
C PHE A 322 0.62 -1.52 -5.19
N ASN A 323 -0.20 -0.90 -4.36
CA ASN A 323 0.20 -0.06 -3.24
C ASN A 323 1.17 1.09 -3.59
N ILE A 324 2.24 1.26 -2.80
CA ILE A 324 3.23 2.35 -2.98
C ILE A 324 3.97 2.22 -4.31
N ARG A 325 4.22 1.00 -4.79
CA ARG A 325 4.87 0.77 -6.09
C ARG A 325 4.05 1.38 -7.22
N GLU A 326 2.74 1.19 -7.20
CA GLU A 326 1.83 1.75 -8.19
C GLU A 326 1.74 3.28 -8.09
N LEU A 327 1.59 3.82 -6.88
CA LEU A 327 1.57 5.26 -6.67
C LEU A 327 2.85 5.93 -7.19
N LYS A 328 4.01 5.38 -6.83
CA LYS A 328 5.32 5.88 -7.28
C LYS A 328 5.40 5.90 -8.81
N GLN A 329 5.07 4.79 -9.44
CA GLN A 329 5.14 4.67 -10.89
C GLN A 329 4.12 5.59 -11.58
N THR A 330 2.90 5.75 -11.03
CA THR A 330 1.87 6.66 -11.56
C THR A 330 2.38 8.10 -11.56
N LEU A 331 2.92 8.55 -10.43
CA LEU A 331 3.44 9.91 -10.31
C LEU A 331 4.68 10.14 -11.16
N SER A 332 5.62 9.18 -11.19
CA SER A 332 6.82 9.30 -12.03
C SER A 332 6.46 9.38 -13.51
N THR A 333 5.50 8.56 -13.99
CA THR A 333 5.02 8.64 -15.37
C THR A 333 4.33 9.98 -15.63
N ALA A 334 3.50 10.46 -14.70
CA ALA A 334 2.82 11.75 -14.84
C ALA A 334 3.79 12.93 -14.90
N VAL A 335 4.89 12.89 -14.14
CA VAL A 335 5.95 13.91 -14.20
C VAL A 335 6.62 13.91 -15.57
N VAL A 336 6.94 12.74 -16.11
CA VAL A 336 7.58 12.63 -17.44
C VAL A 336 6.64 13.12 -18.55
N LEU A 337 5.34 12.85 -18.46
CA LEU A 337 4.35 13.29 -19.45
C LEU A 337 3.99 14.78 -19.29
N SER A 338 4.21 15.38 -18.11
CA SER A 338 3.99 16.81 -17.92
C SER A 338 5.10 17.61 -18.60
N SER A 339 4.74 18.74 -19.23
CA SER A 339 5.74 19.69 -19.72
C SER A 339 6.59 20.21 -18.54
N ALA A 340 7.84 20.59 -18.80
CA ALA A 340 8.74 21.15 -17.77
C ALA A 340 8.07 22.35 -17.07
N GLY A 341 7.78 22.23 -15.78
CA GLY A 341 7.04 23.22 -15.00
C GLY A 341 5.52 23.21 -15.20
N GLY A 342 4.97 22.22 -15.88
CA GLY A 342 3.54 22.05 -16.14
C GLY A 342 2.76 21.45 -14.97
N SER A 343 1.49 21.16 -15.24
CA SER A 343 0.59 20.57 -14.23
C SER A 343 0.26 19.13 -14.58
N ILE A 344 0.24 18.26 -13.58
CA ILE A 344 -0.33 16.91 -13.68
C ILE A 344 -1.84 17.04 -13.57
N THR A 345 -2.54 16.81 -14.68
CA THR A 345 -4.00 16.93 -14.77
C THR A 345 -4.72 15.66 -14.33
N LEU A 346 -6.04 15.75 -14.13
CA LEU A 346 -6.89 14.58 -13.86
C LEU A 346 -6.83 13.58 -15.02
N ASP A 347 -6.95 14.08 -16.25
CA ASP A 347 -6.98 13.22 -17.46
C ASP A 347 -5.68 12.41 -17.61
N MET A 348 -4.52 13.02 -17.32
CA MET A 348 -3.24 12.30 -17.30
C MET A 348 -3.23 11.18 -16.26
N ILE A 349 -3.71 11.46 -15.04
CA ILE A 349 -3.80 10.45 -13.98
C ILE A 349 -4.72 9.30 -14.38
N GLU A 350 -5.89 9.62 -14.94
CA GLU A 350 -6.86 8.62 -15.37
C GLU A 350 -6.34 7.80 -16.56
N GLU A 351 -5.71 8.42 -17.53
CA GLU A 351 -5.07 7.71 -18.64
C GLU A 351 -4.01 6.71 -18.14
N ILE A 352 -3.12 7.13 -17.24
CA ILE A 352 -2.08 6.27 -16.68
C ILE A 352 -2.70 5.11 -15.88
N MET A 353 -3.75 5.38 -15.09
CA MET A 353 -4.42 4.37 -14.29
C MET A 353 -5.22 3.39 -15.14
N ASN A 354 -5.96 3.86 -16.15
CA ASN A 354 -6.78 3.03 -17.01
C ASN A 354 -5.94 2.09 -17.89
N ARG A 355 -4.82 2.55 -18.44
CA ARG A 355 -3.87 1.70 -19.16
C ARG A 355 -3.35 0.52 -18.33
N ARG A 356 -3.47 0.57 -17.00
CA ARG A 356 -3.03 -0.48 -16.07
C ARG A 356 -4.15 -1.40 -15.62
N GLN A 357 -5.40 -0.95 -15.65
CA GLN A 357 -6.55 -1.81 -15.34
C GLN A 357 -6.71 -2.95 -16.36
N ASP A 358 -6.14 -2.78 -17.55
CA ASP A 358 -6.03 -3.84 -18.55
C ASP A 358 -5.01 -4.93 -18.19
N LEU A 359 -4.21 -4.75 -17.12
CA LEU A 359 -3.28 -5.77 -16.60
C LEU A 359 -3.93 -6.50 -15.41
N PRO A 360 -3.79 -7.84 -15.30
CA PRO A 360 -4.34 -8.60 -14.17
C PRO A 360 -3.71 -8.13 -12.85
N GLN A 361 -4.56 -7.88 -11.89
CA GLN A 361 -4.19 -7.12 -10.69
C GLN A 361 -3.45 -7.93 -9.62
N THR A 362 -3.58 -9.23 -9.57
CA THR A 362 -2.80 -10.17 -8.74
C THR A 362 -2.91 -11.59 -9.31
N PRO A 363 -1.99 -12.54 -9.01
CA PRO A 363 -2.18 -13.94 -9.38
C PRO A 363 -3.48 -14.56 -8.86
N GLU A 364 -3.90 -14.22 -7.65
CA GLU A 364 -5.18 -14.67 -7.07
C GLU A 364 -6.38 -14.06 -7.82
N SER A 365 -6.34 -12.75 -8.10
CA SER A 365 -7.43 -12.09 -8.86
C SER A 365 -7.46 -12.52 -10.32
N VAL A 366 -6.34 -12.92 -10.90
CA VAL A 366 -6.26 -13.52 -12.23
C VAL A 366 -6.96 -14.89 -12.24
N GLU A 367 -6.66 -15.71 -11.27
CA GLU A 367 -7.25 -17.06 -11.18
C GLU A 367 -8.73 -17.00 -10.77
N GLU A 368 -9.10 -16.05 -9.92
CA GLU A 368 -10.50 -15.76 -9.59
C GLU A 368 -11.27 -15.22 -10.80
N LEU A 369 -10.67 -14.29 -11.54
CA LEU A 369 -11.22 -13.74 -12.77
C LEU A 369 -11.36 -14.83 -13.84
N ARG A 370 -10.35 -15.68 -14.00
CA ARG A 370 -10.40 -16.83 -14.91
C ARG A 370 -11.50 -17.80 -14.52
N ARG A 371 -11.62 -18.15 -13.23
CA ARG A 371 -12.69 -19.03 -12.73
C ARG A 371 -14.07 -18.40 -12.87
N ALA A 372 -14.21 -17.09 -12.64
CA ALA A 372 -15.44 -16.37 -12.82
C ALA A 372 -15.84 -16.34 -14.32
N LEU A 373 -14.87 -16.06 -15.20
CA LEU A 373 -15.06 -16.07 -16.63
C LEU A 373 -15.46 -17.46 -17.14
N MET A 374 -14.78 -18.50 -16.72
CA MET A 374 -15.11 -19.90 -17.06
C MET A 374 -16.53 -20.25 -16.62
N ARG A 375 -16.91 -19.93 -15.38
CA ARG A 375 -18.29 -20.19 -14.89
C ARG A 375 -19.31 -19.46 -15.75
N ASN A 376 -19.11 -18.17 -15.99
CA ASN A 376 -20.04 -17.38 -16.80
C ASN A 376 -20.11 -17.87 -18.26
N LEU A 377 -18.99 -18.28 -18.86
CA LEU A 377 -18.99 -18.89 -20.20
C LEU A 377 -19.77 -20.22 -20.22
N THR A 378 -19.63 -21.03 -19.19
CA THR A 378 -20.40 -22.29 -19.05
C THR A 378 -21.88 -22.00 -18.85
N ASP A 379 -22.25 -21.10 -17.91
CA ASP A 379 -23.63 -20.76 -17.58
C ASP A 379 -24.39 -20.13 -18.77
N HIS A 380 -23.69 -19.35 -19.57
CA HIS A 380 -24.24 -18.68 -20.75
C HIS A 380 -23.89 -19.37 -22.08
N ARG A 381 -23.43 -20.63 -22.04
CA ARG A 381 -23.13 -21.48 -23.22
C ARG A 381 -22.21 -20.80 -24.26
N GLY A 382 -21.23 -20.01 -23.79
CA GLY A 382 -20.29 -19.31 -24.65
C GLY A 382 -20.79 -17.99 -25.25
N ASP A 383 -22.01 -17.54 -24.95
CA ASP A 383 -22.53 -16.25 -25.39
C ASP A 383 -21.78 -15.10 -24.70
N VAL A 384 -20.80 -14.55 -25.40
CA VAL A 384 -19.94 -13.47 -24.91
C VAL A 384 -20.72 -12.21 -24.53
N GLY A 385 -21.83 -11.94 -25.23
CA GLY A 385 -22.70 -10.80 -24.94
C GLY A 385 -23.44 -10.93 -23.61
N GLN A 386 -23.90 -12.14 -23.28
CA GLN A 386 -24.54 -12.44 -22.00
C GLN A 386 -23.49 -12.49 -20.85
N VAL A 387 -22.33 -13.08 -21.11
CA VAL A 387 -21.19 -13.08 -20.18
C VAL A 387 -20.77 -11.65 -19.85
N ALA A 388 -20.67 -10.78 -20.83
CA ALA A 388 -20.31 -9.38 -20.63
C ALA A 388 -21.32 -8.66 -19.71
N ARG A 389 -22.62 -8.87 -19.94
CA ARG A 389 -23.68 -8.32 -19.07
C ARG A 389 -23.65 -8.90 -17.65
N SER A 390 -23.45 -10.21 -17.51
CA SER A 390 -23.39 -10.90 -16.22
C SER A 390 -22.16 -10.48 -15.38
N MET A 391 -21.05 -10.16 -16.03
CA MET A 391 -19.82 -9.73 -15.37
C MET A 391 -19.68 -8.20 -15.23
N ASP A 392 -20.70 -7.44 -15.67
CA ASP A 392 -20.68 -5.96 -15.73
C ASP A 392 -19.44 -5.41 -16.45
N ARG A 393 -19.14 -6.00 -17.64
CA ARG A 393 -17.98 -5.67 -18.47
C ARG A 393 -18.38 -5.40 -19.92
N GLY A 394 -17.50 -4.70 -20.65
CA GLY A 394 -17.69 -4.51 -22.09
C GLY A 394 -17.44 -5.82 -22.87
N VAL A 395 -18.20 -6.04 -23.96
CA VAL A 395 -18.06 -7.22 -24.83
C VAL A 395 -16.62 -7.37 -25.35
N ALA A 396 -16.00 -6.29 -25.83
CA ALA A 396 -14.61 -6.29 -26.29
C ALA A 396 -13.60 -6.63 -25.20
N GLU A 397 -13.89 -6.33 -23.93
CA GLU A 397 -13.07 -6.70 -22.79
C GLU A 397 -13.16 -8.20 -22.49
N VAL A 398 -14.38 -8.75 -22.54
CA VAL A 398 -14.59 -10.19 -22.33
C VAL A 398 -13.90 -11.01 -23.42
N ILE A 399 -13.98 -10.58 -24.68
CA ILE A 399 -13.27 -11.23 -25.82
C ILE A 399 -11.78 -11.28 -25.53
N ARG A 400 -11.16 -10.16 -25.17
CA ARG A 400 -9.74 -10.08 -24.83
C ARG A 400 -9.36 -10.99 -23.64
N LEU A 401 -10.25 -11.13 -22.65
CA LEU A 401 -10.02 -12.04 -21.53
C LEU A 401 -10.10 -13.50 -21.93
N VAL A 402 -11.05 -13.88 -22.80
CA VAL A 402 -11.21 -15.22 -23.34
C VAL A 402 -9.94 -15.61 -24.14
N GLU A 403 -9.47 -14.77 -25.04
CA GLU A 403 -8.23 -14.96 -25.81
C GLU A 403 -7.03 -15.11 -24.89
N ARG A 404 -6.90 -14.22 -23.93
CA ARG A 404 -5.78 -14.18 -22.99
C ARG A 404 -5.68 -15.43 -22.12
N PHE A 405 -6.81 -15.96 -21.65
CA PHE A 405 -6.83 -17.15 -20.81
C PHE A 405 -6.88 -18.46 -21.61
N GLY A 406 -6.86 -18.38 -22.96
CA GLY A 406 -6.96 -19.54 -23.83
C GLY A 406 -8.25 -20.32 -23.63
N LEU A 407 -9.35 -19.63 -23.28
CA LEU A 407 -10.64 -20.24 -23.02
C LEU A 407 -11.48 -20.39 -24.30
N HIS A 408 -10.82 -20.61 -25.44
CA HIS A 408 -11.48 -20.93 -26.71
C HIS A 408 -12.12 -22.32 -26.60
N GLY A 409 -13.43 -22.33 -26.43
CA GLY A 409 -14.42 -23.36 -26.31
C GLY A 409 -13.99 -24.80 -26.47
N GLU A 410 -14.41 -25.63 -25.57
CA GLU A 410 -15.16 -26.83 -25.89
C GLU A 410 -16.61 -26.57 -25.43
N SER A 411 -17.43 -25.99 -26.29
CA SER A 411 -18.86 -26.11 -26.11
C SER A 411 -19.23 -27.58 -26.32
N ALA A 412 -19.91 -28.18 -25.36
CA ALA A 412 -20.37 -29.54 -25.42
C ALA A 412 -21.30 -29.87 -26.63
N ASP A 413 -21.41 -28.99 -27.60
CA ASP A 413 -22.32 -29.05 -28.76
C ASP A 413 -21.67 -28.56 -30.08
N GLY A 414 -20.36 -28.72 -30.26
CA GLY A 414 -19.71 -28.70 -31.59
C GLY A 414 -19.98 -27.52 -32.50
N ARG A 415 -20.27 -26.32 -31.99
CA ARG A 415 -20.36 -25.09 -32.76
C ARG A 415 -19.25 -24.14 -32.34
N ASP A 416 -18.34 -23.93 -33.30
CA ASP A 416 -17.19 -23.02 -33.15
C ASP A 416 -17.61 -21.60 -32.78
N VAL A 417 -16.94 -21.02 -31.80
CA VAL A 417 -17.05 -19.61 -31.39
C VAL A 417 -16.60 -18.66 -32.52
N GLU A 418 -15.96 -19.16 -33.55
CA GLU A 418 -15.55 -18.41 -34.74
C GLU A 418 -16.72 -17.81 -35.55
N HIS A 419 -17.94 -18.37 -35.43
CA HIS A 419 -19.07 -17.88 -36.21
C HIS A 419 -19.71 -16.60 -35.65
N THR A 420 -19.47 -16.27 -34.39
CA THR A 420 -19.99 -15.04 -33.76
C THR A 420 -19.09 -13.83 -33.99
N MET A 421 -17.84 -14.04 -34.41
CA MET A 421 -16.91 -12.96 -34.75
C MET A 421 -17.12 -12.34 -36.14
N ALA A 422 -17.84 -13.04 -37.05
CA ALA A 422 -18.05 -12.58 -38.41
C ALA A 422 -19.28 -11.65 -38.61
N GLU A 423 -20.04 -11.40 -37.54
CA GLU A 423 -21.22 -10.53 -37.61
C GLU A 423 -21.07 -9.14 -36.95
N ILE A 424 -19.83 -8.76 -36.54
CA ILE A 424 -19.54 -7.49 -35.84
C ILE A 424 -18.43 -6.67 -36.55
N ASP A 425 -18.30 -6.79 -37.87
CA ASP A 425 -17.56 -5.83 -38.71
C ASP A 425 -18.49 -4.87 -39.42
#